data_d2af31ab7ea56f7ddcf256d87135b4c6
#
_entry.id   d2af31ab7ea56f7ddcf256d87135b4c6
#
_cell.length_a   1.000
_cell.length_b   1.000
_cell.length_c   1.000
_cell.angle_alpha   90.00
_cell.angle_beta   90.00
_cell.angle_gamma   90.00
#
_symmetry.space_group_name_H-M   'P 1'
#
loop_
_entity.id
_entity.type
_entity.pdbx_description
1 polymer ?
#
loop_
_entity_poly.entity_id
_entity_poly.type
_entity_poly.pdbx_seq_one_letter_code
_entity_poly.pdbx_strand_id
1 'polypeptide(L)'
;MAHFPLVRRLCLILTPAIACSTLLVAQQPAPATPAAPQTAAPAGRGGRGAPPVKSPEVAADGRVTFRLRAPNAKEVALSMGGKQLPMQKDEQGVWSFTSEPMNPDIYTYSLVVDGTSINDPANRQVQTSFGSFQSMLVIPGSQPWLPSPGVARGGVTRHAYHSAVANDDRDFFVYTPASYDPKRAQAYPVLYLLHGLGDDAERWLTGGGGAANILDNLIAQNKAVPMVVVTPLGYGTSQGPTGGRGSQNLIGYSKILLEEVMPMVDKAYNVSKNRDQRAIAGLSMGGAETLYVGLNHLDKFAWIGAFSSAPMLFPAAADAAAAAGPGGGGRGAPQPMEPAVFAKTFPTLDAKVNSQIRMLWIVCGTDDGLIGVNRQFKDWLRSKGVQFTEQEVPNMAHVWPLWRQNLTDMAPRLFQPKGKATN
;
A
#
# COMPACT_ATOMS: atom_id res chain seq x y z
N MET A 1 1.47 -45.54 -60.83
CA MET A 1 1.49 -44.98 -62.16
C MET A 1 1.46 -43.49 -62.01
N ALA A 2 2.59 -42.89 -62.14
CA ALA A 2 3.00 -41.91 -63.18
C ALA A 2 2.24 -40.60 -63.01
N HIS A 3 2.76 -39.39 -62.98
CA HIS A 3 3.96 -38.82 -63.59
C HIS A 3 4.35 -37.53 -62.89
N PHE A 4 5.64 -37.28 -62.64
CA PHE A 4 6.23 -35.97 -62.46
C PHE A 4 6.42 -35.27 -63.81
N PRO A 5 6.45 -33.96 -63.93
CA PRO A 5 7.47 -33.34 -64.75
C PRO A 5 8.36 -32.34 -63.99
N LEU A 6 9.60 -32.49 -64.33
CA LEU A 6 10.78 -31.67 -64.17
C LEU A 6 10.57 -30.25 -64.78
N VAL A 7 10.91 -29.18 -64.06
CA VAL A 7 11.10 -27.86 -64.66
C VAL A 7 12.49 -27.33 -64.32
N ARG A 8 13.18 -26.99 -65.39
CA ARG A 8 14.57 -26.59 -65.54
C ARG A 8 14.94 -25.31 -64.75
N ARG A 9 16.12 -25.37 -64.18
CA ARG A 9 16.86 -24.21 -63.69
C ARG A 9 17.29 -23.30 -64.85
N LEU A 10 17.01 -22.01 -64.75
CA LEU A 10 17.62 -20.98 -65.63
C LEU A 10 18.54 -20.14 -64.72
N CYS A 11 19.86 -20.27 -64.96
CA CYS A 11 20.88 -19.40 -64.41
C CYS A 11 20.88 -18.07 -65.15
N LEU A 12 20.55 -16.99 -64.43
CA LEU A 12 20.89 -15.63 -64.97
C LEU A 12 22.10 -15.13 -64.19
N ILE A 13 23.17 -14.94 -64.96
CA ILE A 13 24.39 -14.29 -64.49
C ILE A 13 24.14 -12.78 -64.56
N LEU A 14 24.11 -12.09 -63.44
CA LEU A 14 24.16 -10.63 -63.40
C LEU A 14 25.53 -10.18 -62.90
N THR A 15 26.22 -9.49 -63.74
CA THR A 15 27.49 -8.77 -63.52
C THR A 15 27.28 -7.61 -62.54
N PRO A 16 28.20 -7.37 -61.59
CA PRO A 16 28.06 -6.24 -60.65
C PRO A 16 28.56 -4.97 -61.33
N ALA A 17 27.70 -3.97 -61.45
CA ALA A 17 28.10 -2.60 -61.75
C ALA A 17 28.71 -1.95 -60.52
N ILE A 18 29.98 -1.57 -60.57
CA ILE A 18 30.66 -0.84 -59.49
C ILE A 18 30.19 0.63 -59.59
N ALA A 19 29.32 1.02 -58.65
CA ALA A 19 28.98 2.42 -58.42
C ALA A 19 30.02 3.03 -57.50
N CYS A 20 30.83 3.92 -57.98
CA CYS A 20 31.82 4.71 -57.26
C CYS A 20 31.06 5.77 -56.43
N SER A 21 30.77 5.51 -55.17
CA SER A 21 30.19 6.49 -54.22
C SER A 21 31.31 7.33 -53.64
N THR A 22 31.40 8.58 -54.05
CA THR A 22 32.27 9.59 -53.43
C THR A 22 31.81 9.84 -51.98
N LEU A 23 32.63 9.40 -51.04
CA LEU A 23 32.48 9.75 -49.62
C LEU A 23 32.79 11.24 -49.45
N LEU A 24 31.75 12.05 -49.17
CA LEU A 24 31.92 13.37 -48.58
C LEU A 24 32.41 13.17 -47.15
N VAL A 25 33.70 13.38 -46.91
CA VAL A 25 34.26 13.50 -45.58
C VAL A 25 33.81 14.84 -45.00
N ALA A 26 32.86 14.80 -44.10
CA ALA A 26 32.50 15.96 -43.27
C ALA A 26 33.73 16.31 -42.41
N GLN A 27 34.33 17.46 -42.63
CA GLN A 27 35.39 17.98 -41.75
C GLN A 27 34.83 18.19 -40.37
N GLN A 28 35.36 17.45 -39.39
CA GLN A 28 35.16 17.77 -38.00
C GLN A 28 35.76 19.14 -37.67
N PRO A 29 35.07 19.99 -36.93
CA PRO A 29 35.66 21.23 -36.43
C PRO A 29 36.84 20.91 -35.52
N ALA A 30 37.93 21.66 -35.68
CA ALA A 30 39.14 21.54 -34.90
C ALA A 30 38.82 21.60 -33.38
N PRO A 31 39.54 20.82 -32.54
CA PRO A 31 39.35 20.88 -31.10
C PRO A 31 39.65 22.30 -30.62
N ALA A 32 38.68 22.86 -29.87
CA ALA A 32 38.85 24.16 -29.22
C ALA A 32 40.05 24.10 -28.27
N THR A 33 40.92 25.06 -28.38
CA THR A 33 42.06 25.26 -27.48
C THR A 33 41.53 25.28 -26.02
N PRO A 34 42.10 24.52 -25.08
CA PRO A 34 41.67 24.59 -23.69
C PRO A 34 41.83 26.02 -23.16
N ALA A 35 40.76 26.62 -22.74
CA ALA A 35 40.80 27.88 -22.01
C ALA A 35 41.70 27.70 -20.80
N ALA A 36 42.60 28.62 -20.56
CA ALA A 36 43.47 28.65 -19.39
C ALA A 36 42.59 28.50 -18.13
N PRO A 37 43.03 27.77 -17.11
CA PRO A 37 42.24 27.59 -15.90
C PRO A 37 42.01 28.98 -15.29
N GLN A 38 40.76 29.45 -15.32
CA GLN A 38 40.34 30.56 -14.48
C GLN A 38 40.54 30.11 -13.04
N THR A 39 41.46 30.75 -12.36
CA THR A 39 41.62 30.63 -10.91
C THR A 39 40.26 30.97 -10.32
N ALA A 40 39.50 29.96 -9.91
CA ALA A 40 38.31 30.15 -9.14
C ALA A 40 38.71 30.99 -7.92
N ALA A 41 38.13 32.17 -7.78
CA ALA A 41 38.19 32.91 -6.55
C ALA A 41 37.91 31.95 -5.39
N PRO A 42 38.66 31.98 -4.26
CA PRO A 42 38.40 31.08 -3.16
C PRO A 42 36.93 31.21 -2.79
N ALA A 43 36.19 30.12 -2.92
CA ALA A 43 34.79 30.06 -2.47
C ALA A 43 34.78 30.60 -1.04
N GLY A 44 34.21 31.78 -0.86
CA GLY A 44 34.11 32.41 0.44
C GLY A 44 33.57 31.36 1.39
N ARG A 45 34.26 31.17 2.54
CA ARG A 45 33.80 30.32 3.62
C ARG A 45 32.33 30.62 3.81
N GLY A 46 31.48 29.63 3.45
CA GLY A 46 30.05 29.77 3.50
C GLY A 46 29.67 30.38 4.84
N GLY A 47 29.05 31.56 4.78
CA GLY A 47 28.58 32.22 5.98
C GLY A 47 27.77 31.18 6.76
N ARG A 48 27.93 31.14 8.08
CA ARG A 48 27.13 30.29 8.94
C ARG A 48 25.68 30.52 8.56
N GLY A 49 25.10 29.58 7.79
CA GLY A 49 23.70 29.64 7.41
C GLY A 49 22.87 29.84 8.67
N ALA A 50 21.77 30.57 8.56
CA ALA A 50 20.88 30.75 9.70
C ALA A 50 20.57 29.39 10.35
N PRO A 51 20.46 29.31 11.68
CA PRO A 51 20.23 28.03 12.38
C PRO A 51 19.07 27.27 11.77
N PRO A 52 19.15 25.94 11.65
CA PRO A 52 18.04 25.12 11.15
C PRO A 52 16.80 25.33 12.05
N VAL A 53 15.63 25.44 11.45
CA VAL A 53 14.37 25.46 12.20
C VAL A 53 14.02 24.03 12.64
N LYS A 54 13.43 23.89 13.84
CA LYS A 54 12.87 22.63 14.32
C LYS A 54 11.39 22.59 13.94
N SER A 55 11.00 21.61 13.15
CA SER A 55 9.61 21.40 12.72
C SER A 55 9.39 19.91 12.40
N PRO A 56 8.25 19.29 12.77
CA PRO A 56 7.33 19.79 13.80
C PRO A 56 7.94 19.68 15.21
N GLU A 57 7.49 20.49 16.13
CA GLU A 57 7.88 20.41 17.55
C GLU A 57 6.64 20.15 18.40
N VAL A 58 6.60 18.99 19.05
CA VAL A 58 5.50 18.56 19.92
C VAL A 58 5.81 18.98 21.35
N ALA A 59 4.95 19.77 21.94
CA ALA A 59 5.02 20.20 23.33
C ALA A 59 4.40 19.15 24.27
N ALA A 60 4.71 19.22 25.57
CA ALA A 60 4.22 18.27 26.56
C ALA A 60 2.68 18.29 26.75
N ASP A 61 2.05 19.41 26.43
CA ASP A 61 0.59 19.60 26.47
C ASP A 61 -0.13 19.14 25.18
N GLY A 62 0.62 18.58 24.22
CA GLY A 62 0.08 18.09 22.95
C GLY A 62 -0.05 19.16 21.86
N ARG A 63 0.31 20.41 22.11
CA ARG A 63 0.41 21.45 21.08
C ARG A 63 1.56 21.14 20.14
N VAL A 64 1.42 21.48 18.87
CA VAL A 64 2.45 21.26 17.85
C VAL A 64 2.77 22.58 17.16
N THR A 65 4.06 22.92 17.15
CA THR A 65 4.55 24.09 16.41
C THR A 65 5.23 23.63 15.13
N PHE A 66 4.72 24.10 14.00
CA PHE A 66 5.27 23.92 12.66
C PHE A 66 6.04 25.18 12.27
N ARG A 67 7.20 25.03 11.63
CA ARG A 67 8.02 26.15 11.19
C ARG A 67 8.62 25.90 9.83
N LEU A 68 8.67 26.95 9.01
CA LEU A 68 9.33 26.94 7.71
C LEU A 68 10.15 28.22 7.52
N ARG A 69 11.42 28.09 7.20
CA ARG A 69 12.22 29.23 6.74
C ARG A 69 11.99 29.47 5.25
N ALA A 70 11.24 30.52 4.94
CA ALA A 70 10.92 30.93 3.58
C ALA A 70 10.85 32.47 3.49
N PRO A 71 12.01 33.17 3.53
CA PRO A 71 12.04 34.65 3.64
C PRO A 71 11.40 35.33 2.44
N ASN A 72 11.44 34.73 1.25
CA ASN A 72 10.93 35.30 0.02
C ASN A 72 9.47 34.90 -0.29
N ALA A 73 8.88 33.97 0.46
CA ALA A 73 7.49 33.57 0.28
C ALA A 73 6.53 34.72 0.63
N LYS A 74 5.48 34.86 -0.15
CA LYS A 74 4.38 35.83 0.06
C LYS A 74 3.38 35.31 1.07
N GLU A 75 3.10 34.00 1.01
CA GLU A 75 2.19 33.32 1.92
C GLU A 75 2.66 31.87 2.19
N VAL A 76 2.42 31.43 3.41
CA VAL A 76 2.62 30.02 3.79
C VAL A 76 1.45 29.56 4.62
N ALA A 77 0.95 28.35 4.35
CA ALA A 77 -0.08 27.72 5.14
C ALA A 77 0.30 26.29 5.49
N LEU A 78 -0.17 25.80 6.64
CA LEU A 78 -0.16 24.38 7.01
C LEU A 78 -1.41 23.73 6.43
N SER A 79 -1.25 22.69 5.62
CA SER A 79 -2.35 21.84 5.12
C SER A 79 -2.41 20.57 5.97
N MET A 80 -3.48 20.42 6.75
CA MET A 80 -3.69 19.26 7.63
C MET A 80 -5.17 19.01 7.85
N GLY A 81 -5.60 17.73 7.80
CA GLY A 81 -6.99 17.35 8.02
C GLY A 81 -7.98 18.00 7.05
N GLY A 82 -7.58 18.24 5.80
CA GLY A 82 -8.40 18.88 4.77
C GLY A 82 -8.54 20.40 4.93
N LYS A 83 -7.84 21.02 5.89
CA LYS A 83 -7.85 22.47 6.15
C LYS A 83 -6.51 23.08 5.78
N GLN A 84 -6.55 24.33 5.30
CA GLN A 84 -5.38 25.19 5.16
C GLN A 84 -5.39 26.22 6.29
N LEU A 85 -4.33 26.22 7.09
CA LEU A 85 -4.17 27.06 8.28
C LEU A 85 -3.04 28.05 8.01
N PRO A 86 -3.32 29.36 7.89
CA PRO A 86 -2.31 30.37 7.59
C PRO A 86 -1.21 30.40 8.66
N MET A 87 0.05 30.49 8.23
CA MET A 87 1.21 30.65 9.10
C MET A 87 1.60 32.13 9.21
N GLN A 88 2.23 32.50 10.32
CA GLN A 88 2.71 33.86 10.58
C GLN A 88 4.22 33.96 10.36
N LYS A 89 4.67 35.00 9.68
CA LYS A 89 6.08 35.26 9.35
C LYS A 89 6.71 36.18 10.38
N ASP A 90 7.87 35.79 10.90
CA ASP A 90 8.71 36.64 11.76
C ASP A 90 9.69 37.51 10.95
N GLU A 91 10.42 38.39 11.65
CA GLU A 91 11.41 39.28 11.05
C GLU A 91 12.59 38.54 10.42
N GLN A 92 12.87 37.30 10.82
CA GLN A 92 13.93 36.43 10.30
C GLN A 92 13.47 35.61 9.08
N GLY A 93 12.23 35.77 8.63
CA GLY A 93 11.64 35.09 7.51
C GLY A 93 11.27 33.63 7.82
N VAL A 94 11.04 33.30 9.09
CA VAL A 94 10.51 32.03 9.52
C VAL A 94 9.00 32.16 9.69
N TRP A 95 8.29 31.27 9.01
CA TRP A 95 6.84 31.10 9.14
C TRP A 95 6.56 30.11 10.23
N SER A 96 5.56 30.36 11.07
CA SER A 96 5.18 29.47 12.16
C SER A 96 3.66 29.39 12.32
N PHE A 97 3.22 28.20 12.79
CA PHE A 97 1.85 27.94 13.24
C PHE A 97 1.91 27.00 14.43
N THR A 98 1.13 27.28 15.48
CA THR A 98 0.98 26.40 16.65
C THR A 98 -0.46 25.93 16.74
N SER A 99 -0.65 24.61 16.80
CA SER A 99 -1.98 24.02 16.91
C SER A 99 -2.57 24.14 18.32
N GLU A 100 -3.87 23.91 18.44
CA GLU A 100 -4.44 23.46 19.72
C GLU A 100 -3.87 22.10 20.10
N PRO A 101 -4.03 21.65 21.39
CA PRO A 101 -3.62 20.32 21.80
C PRO A 101 -4.20 19.22 20.89
N MET A 102 -3.37 18.31 20.43
CA MET A 102 -3.73 17.21 19.56
C MET A 102 -3.71 15.88 20.33
N ASN A 103 -4.63 14.99 20.01
CA ASN A 103 -4.66 13.67 20.61
C ASN A 103 -3.46 12.81 20.14
N PRO A 104 -3.00 11.87 20.98
CA PRO A 104 -1.99 10.90 20.55
C PRO A 104 -2.45 10.10 19.33
N ASP A 105 -1.77 10.27 18.21
CA ASP A 105 -2.01 9.55 16.96
C ASP A 105 -0.92 9.83 15.92
N ILE A 106 -1.06 9.25 14.73
CA ILE A 106 -0.27 9.52 13.54
C ILE A 106 -1.10 10.38 12.60
N TYR A 107 -0.59 11.56 12.28
CA TYR A 107 -1.19 12.54 11.38
C TYR A 107 -0.31 12.77 10.17
N THR A 108 -0.87 13.33 9.11
CA THR A 108 -0.14 13.80 7.95
C THR A 108 -0.42 15.26 7.67
N TYR A 109 0.57 15.96 7.13
CA TYR A 109 0.48 17.36 6.78
C TYR A 109 1.41 17.69 5.60
N SER A 110 1.16 18.82 4.98
CA SER A 110 2.08 19.48 4.05
C SER A 110 2.12 20.98 4.32
N LEU A 111 3.14 21.63 3.79
CA LEU A 111 3.23 23.08 3.79
C LEU A 111 2.85 23.58 2.41
N VAL A 112 2.04 24.64 2.34
CA VAL A 112 1.66 25.28 1.09
C VAL A 112 2.36 26.62 1.02
N VAL A 113 3.28 26.78 0.07
CA VAL A 113 4.11 27.97 -0.14
C VAL A 113 3.73 28.60 -1.46
N ASP A 114 3.18 29.81 -1.43
CA ASP A 114 2.74 30.53 -2.63
C ASP A 114 1.88 29.67 -3.56
N GLY A 115 0.95 28.89 -2.95
CA GLY A 115 0.05 27.98 -3.65
C GLY A 115 0.63 26.59 -3.98
N THR A 116 1.94 26.33 -3.77
CA THR A 116 2.58 25.04 -4.04
C THR A 116 2.69 24.20 -2.78
N SER A 117 2.19 22.97 -2.82
CA SER A 117 2.31 22.02 -1.71
C SER A 117 3.70 21.38 -1.70
N ILE A 118 4.35 21.40 -0.54
CA ILE A 118 5.66 20.80 -0.30
C ILE A 118 5.65 19.98 1.00
N ASN A 119 6.55 19.02 1.12
CA ASN A 119 6.85 18.41 2.42
C ASN A 119 7.61 19.40 3.31
N ASP A 120 7.48 19.22 4.61
CA ASP A 120 8.27 19.97 5.58
C ASP A 120 9.75 19.56 5.47
N PRO A 121 10.65 20.47 5.03
CA PRO A 121 12.05 20.12 4.82
C PRO A 121 12.81 19.85 6.13
N ALA A 122 12.25 20.23 7.28
CA ALA A 122 12.83 19.96 8.60
C ALA A 122 12.35 18.61 9.16
N ASN A 123 11.34 17.97 8.55
CA ASN A 123 10.80 16.70 8.98
C ASN A 123 11.26 15.56 8.06
N ARG A 124 12.00 14.59 8.65
CA ARG A 124 12.47 13.40 7.92
C ARG A 124 11.43 12.28 7.82
N GLN A 125 10.34 12.38 8.58
CA GLN A 125 9.27 11.39 8.56
C GLN A 125 8.30 11.74 7.44
N VAL A 126 8.26 10.93 6.40
CA VAL A 126 7.42 11.11 5.23
C VAL A 126 6.57 9.86 5.06
N GLN A 127 5.28 10.08 4.81
CA GLN A 127 4.38 9.06 4.35
C GLN A 127 4.34 9.09 2.84
N THR A 128 4.53 7.95 2.22
CA THR A 128 4.34 7.76 0.79
C THR A 128 2.93 7.23 0.53
N SER A 129 2.37 7.64 -0.57
CA SER A 129 1.19 7.06 -1.20
C SER A 129 1.42 7.14 -2.68
N PHE A 130 0.74 6.36 -3.49
CA PHE A 130 0.97 6.34 -4.92
C PHE A 130 0.82 7.75 -5.53
N GLY A 131 1.95 8.32 -5.98
CA GLY A 131 1.98 9.65 -6.60
C GLY A 131 1.87 10.85 -5.65
N SER A 132 1.93 10.65 -4.33
CA SER A 132 1.95 11.73 -3.36
C SER A 132 2.85 11.45 -2.16
N PHE A 133 3.39 12.53 -1.58
CA PHE A 133 4.22 12.48 -0.38
C PHE A 133 3.66 13.48 0.61
N GLN A 134 3.56 13.10 1.87
CA GLN A 134 3.15 13.99 2.97
C GLN A 134 4.10 13.84 4.15
N SER A 135 4.38 14.93 4.83
CA SER A 135 5.10 14.89 6.09
C SER A 135 4.25 14.20 7.15
N MET A 136 4.86 13.36 7.97
CA MET A 136 4.18 12.59 9.00
C MET A 136 4.48 13.20 10.37
N LEU A 137 3.44 13.35 11.19
CA LEU A 137 3.52 13.82 12.57
C LEU A 137 3.05 12.71 13.48
N VAL A 138 3.90 12.32 14.44
CA VAL A 138 3.55 11.37 15.50
C VAL A 138 3.39 12.13 16.81
N ILE A 139 2.16 12.14 17.35
CA ILE A 139 1.90 12.63 18.72
C ILE A 139 2.03 11.46 19.68
N PRO A 140 2.99 11.50 20.62
CA PRO A 140 3.23 10.41 21.55
C PRO A 140 2.00 10.12 22.45
N GLY A 141 1.84 8.86 22.85
CA GLY A 141 0.78 8.43 23.76
C GLY A 141 0.69 6.92 23.90
N SER A 142 -0.40 6.44 24.49
CA SER A 142 -0.60 5.03 24.81
C SER A 142 -1.35 4.23 23.72
N GLN A 143 -1.55 4.80 22.55
CA GLN A 143 -2.26 4.10 21.48
C GLN A 143 -1.47 2.87 21.00
N PRO A 144 -2.13 1.73 20.70
CA PRO A 144 -1.47 0.49 20.31
C PRO A 144 -0.57 0.61 19.08
N TRP A 145 -0.89 1.54 18.16
CA TRP A 145 -0.13 1.79 16.94
C TRP A 145 1.01 2.80 17.10
N LEU A 146 1.20 3.32 18.31
CA LEU A 146 2.33 4.19 18.63
C LEU A 146 3.47 3.38 19.27
N PRO A 147 4.71 3.86 19.13
CA PRO A 147 5.85 3.23 19.78
C PRO A 147 5.71 3.24 21.31
N SER A 148 5.79 2.08 21.95
CA SER A 148 5.81 1.98 23.43
C SER A 148 7.25 1.97 23.95
N PRO A 149 7.57 2.73 24.99
CA PRO A 149 8.90 2.71 25.63
C PRO A 149 9.26 1.29 26.13
N GLY A 150 10.50 0.88 25.90
CA GLY A 150 11.03 -0.41 26.36
C GLY A 150 10.56 -1.64 25.57
N VAL A 151 9.66 -1.50 24.60
CA VAL A 151 9.27 -2.59 23.73
C VAL A 151 10.31 -2.79 22.61
N ALA A 152 10.84 -4.04 22.53
CA ALA A 152 11.75 -4.42 21.46
C ALA A 152 11.05 -4.36 20.09
N ARG A 153 11.75 -3.82 19.10
CA ARG A 153 11.19 -3.56 17.78
C ARG A 153 11.54 -4.63 16.78
N GLY A 154 10.55 -5.03 15.99
CA GLY A 154 10.78 -5.87 14.82
C GLY A 154 11.49 -5.15 13.69
N GLY A 155 11.98 -5.93 12.73
CA GLY A 155 12.62 -5.42 11.51
C GLY A 155 11.62 -5.26 10.37
N VAL A 156 11.82 -4.26 9.52
CA VAL A 156 11.07 -4.10 8.25
C VAL A 156 12.06 -4.13 7.11
N THR A 157 11.84 -5.03 6.15
CA THR A 157 12.71 -5.21 4.97
C THR A 157 11.89 -4.99 3.71
N ARG A 158 12.40 -4.18 2.79
CA ARG A 158 11.85 -3.99 1.44
C ARG A 158 12.46 -5.00 0.48
N HIS A 159 11.63 -5.64 -0.34
CA HIS A 159 12.02 -6.52 -1.42
C HIS A 159 11.55 -5.94 -2.74
N ALA A 160 12.48 -5.60 -3.62
CA ALA A 160 12.17 -5.21 -4.99
C ALA A 160 12.27 -6.45 -5.92
N TYR A 161 11.36 -6.56 -6.89
CA TYR A 161 11.35 -7.65 -7.85
C TYR A 161 10.69 -7.21 -9.17
N HIS A 162 11.00 -7.91 -10.24
CA HIS A 162 10.27 -7.80 -11.50
C HIS A 162 9.11 -8.79 -11.51
N SER A 163 7.87 -8.28 -11.62
CA SER A 163 6.67 -9.11 -11.75
C SER A 163 6.51 -9.57 -13.19
N ALA A 164 6.57 -10.87 -13.42
CA ALA A 164 6.29 -11.45 -14.73
C ALA A 164 4.79 -11.35 -15.09
N VAL A 165 3.91 -11.41 -14.11
CA VAL A 165 2.45 -11.29 -14.31
C VAL A 165 2.06 -9.88 -14.72
N ALA A 166 2.63 -8.86 -14.09
CA ALA A 166 2.33 -7.46 -14.38
C ALA A 166 3.26 -6.86 -15.45
N ASN A 167 4.42 -7.50 -15.70
CA ASN A 167 5.50 -7.00 -16.57
C ASN A 167 6.00 -5.62 -16.16
N ASP A 168 6.20 -5.43 -14.84
CA ASP A 168 6.74 -4.21 -14.25
C ASP A 168 7.57 -4.49 -12.98
N ASP A 169 8.31 -3.48 -12.52
CA ASP A 169 9.09 -3.56 -11.28
C ASP A 169 8.20 -3.18 -10.10
N ARG A 170 8.20 -4.03 -9.09
CA ARG A 170 7.36 -3.96 -7.90
C ARG A 170 8.16 -4.16 -6.63
N ASP A 171 7.48 -3.94 -5.52
CA ASP A 171 8.02 -4.26 -4.22
C ASP A 171 6.95 -4.83 -3.27
N PHE A 172 7.45 -5.43 -2.21
CA PHE A 172 6.70 -5.76 -1.02
C PHE A 172 7.59 -5.54 0.21
N PHE A 173 6.95 -5.31 1.34
CA PHE A 173 7.67 -5.15 2.61
C PHE A 173 7.35 -6.33 3.53
N VAL A 174 8.33 -6.71 4.33
CA VAL A 174 8.21 -7.79 5.30
C VAL A 174 8.59 -7.29 6.68
N TYR A 175 7.65 -7.39 7.62
CA TYR A 175 7.92 -7.24 9.04
C TYR A 175 8.27 -8.59 9.64
N THR A 176 9.35 -8.63 10.42
CA THR A 176 9.73 -9.77 11.28
C THR A 176 9.71 -9.32 12.73
N PRO A 177 9.15 -10.10 13.68
CA PRO A 177 9.13 -9.72 15.09
C PRO A 177 10.54 -9.63 15.67
N ALA A 178 10.75 -8.88 16.74
CA ALA A 178 12.05 -8.71 17.37
C ALA A 178 12.72 -10.05 17.78
N SER A 179 11.91 -11.07 18.03
CA SER A 179 12.34 -12.44 18.35
C SER A 179 12.51 -13.34 17.13
N TYR A 180 12.55 -12.78 15.91
CA TYR A 180 12.64 -13.60 14.70
C TYR A 180 13.99 -14.32 14.62
N ASP A 181 13.91 -15.65 14.49
CA ASP A 181 15.05 -16.52 14.25
C ASP A 181 14.79 -17.34 12.95
N PRO A 182 15.57 -17.13 11.89
CA PRO A 182 15.42 -17.86 10.64
C PRO A 182 15.70 -19.37 10.78
N LYS A 183 16.37 -19.79 11.86
CA LYS A 183 16.72 -21.21 12.15
C LYS A 183 15.76 -21.88 13.14
N ARG A 184 14.74 -21.17 13.61
CA ARG A 184 13.73 -21.73 14.51
C ARG A 184 13.10 -22.99 13.89
N ALA A 185 12.99 -24.08 14.68
CA ALA A 185 12.44 -25.35 14.19
C ALA A 185 10.98 -25.24 13.76
N GLN A 186 10.16 -24.50 14.52
CA GLN A 186 8.78 -24.21 14.15
C GLN A 186 8.71 -22.92 13.32
N ALA A 187 8.31 -23.02 12.06
CA ALA A 187 8.13 -21.87 11.18
C ALA A 187 7.09 -20.87 11.75
N TYR A 188 7.28 -19.58 11.45
CA TYR A 188 6.39 -18.53 11.89
C TYR A 188 5.08 -18.53 11.09
N PRO A 189 3.94 -18.24 11.72
CA PRO A 189 2.73 -17.91 10.98
C PRO A 189 2.95 -16.60 10.19
N VAL A 190 2.19 -16.44 9.10
CA VAL A 190 2.33 -15.28 8.22
C VAL A 190 0.98 -14.63 7.93
N LEU A 191 0.95 -13.29 8.04
CA LEU A 191 -0.16 -12.44 7.65
C LEU A 191 0.21 -11.64 6.39
N TYR A 192 -0.56 -11.79 5.33
CA TYR A 192 -0.52 -10.89 4.17
C TYR A 192 -1.51 -9.76 4.42
N LEU A 193 -1.00 -8.51 4.51
CA LEU A 193 -1.77 -7.34 4.95
C LEU A 193 -1.79 -6.29 3.84
N LEU A 194 -2.98 -6.02 3.28
CA LEU A 194 -3.19 -5.34 2.02
C LEU A 194 -3.63 -3.89 2.23
N HIS A 195 -3.05 -2.97 1.48
CA HIS A 195 -3.35 -1.54 1.51
C HIS A 195 -4.59 -1.18 0.66
N GLY A 196 -5.08 0.05 0.78
CA GLY A 196 -6.20 0.58 0.02
C GLY A 196 -5.80 1.23 -1.31
N LEU A 197 -6.81 1.63 -2.08
CA LEU A 197 -6.60 2.38 -3.32
C LEU A 197 -5.93 3.72 -3.03
N GLY A 198 -4.87 4.03 -3.77
CA GLY A 198 -4.07 5.25 -3.60
C GLY A 198 -2.88 5.08 -2.66
N ASP A 199 -2.81 4.00 -1.89
CA ASP A 199 -1.67 3.66 -1.05
C ASP A 199 -0.63 2.81 -1.80
N ASP A 200 0.44 2.43 -1.12
CA ASP A 200 1.52 1.59 -1.63
C ASP A 200 1.88 0.46 -0.64
N ALA A 201 2.86 -0.37 -1.01
CA ALA A 201 3.26 -1.55 -0.24
C ALA A 201 3.77 -1.21 1.19
N GLU A 202 4.36 -0.05 1.41
CA GLU A 202 4.91 0.32 2.73
C GLU A 202 3.86 0.88 3.69
N ARG A 203 2.67 1.23 3.18
CA ARG A 203 1.67 2.01 3.92
C ARG A 203 1.32 1.46 5.30
N TRP A 204 1.14 0.17 5.43
CA TRP A 204 0.83 -0.47 6.70
C TRP A 204 1.99 -0.45 7.70
N LEU A 205 3.22 -0.67 7.24
CA LEU A 205 4.38 -0.88 8.11
C LEU A 205 5.11 0.40 8.46
N THR A 206 5.48 1.22 7.48
CA THR A 206 6.31 2.42 7.65
C THR A 206 5.56 3.72 7.34
N GLY A 207 4.52 3.64 6.50
CA GLY A 207 3.78 4.79 5.97
C GLY A 207 2.64 5.32 6.85
N GLY A 208 2.64 5.08 8.15
CA GLY A 208 1.62 5.61 9.07
C GLY A 208 0.46 4.67 9.37
N GLY A 209 0.43 3.44 8.81
CA GLY A 209 -0.52 2.40 9.21
C GLY A 209 -0.26 1.86 10.61
N GLY A 210 0.98 1.92 11.08
CA GLY A 210 1.35 1.57 12.45
C GLY A 210 1.39 0.08 12.75
N ALA A 211 1.29 -0.78 11.73
CA ALA A 211 1.19 -2.23 11.93
C ALA A 211 2.41 -2.83 12.65
N ALA A 212 3.62 -2.34 12.36
CA ALA A 212 4.82 -2.79 13.06
C ALA A 212 4.73 -2.51 14.57
N ASN A 213 4.33 -1.29 14.96
CA ASN A 213 4.16 -0.94 16.37
C ASN A 213 3.02 -1.72 17.04
N ILE A 214 1.89 -1.91 16.33
CA ILE A 214 0.77 -2.72 16.84
C ILE A 214 1.26 -4.13 17.20
N LEU A 215 2.01 -4.76 16.30
CA LEU A 215 2.51 -6.12 16.50
C LEU A 215 3.59 -6.17 17.60
N ASP A 216 4.55 -5.25 17.59
CA ASP A 216 5.57 -5.16 18.63
C ASP A 216 4.94 -5.06 20.03
N ASN A 217 3.95 -4.15 20.17
CA ASN A 217 3.24 -3.93 21.42
C ASN A 217 2.42 -5.15 21.84
N LEU A 218 1.66 -5.76 20.93
CA LEU A 218 0.82 -6.92 21.22
C LEU A 218 1.65 -8.18 21.53
N ILE A 219 2.76 -8.38 20.83
CA ILE A 219 3.68 -9.51 21.07
C ILE A 219 4.37 -9.35 22.43
N ALA A 220 4.86 -8.15 22.75
CA ALA A 220 5.48 -7.85 24.04
C ALA A 220 4.50 -8.05 25.22
N GLN A 221 3.20 -7.83 24.99
CA GLN A 221 2.13 -8.08 25.97
C GLN A 221 1.64 -9.54 25.98
N ASN A 222 2.22 -10.44 25.19
CA ASN A 222 1.77 -11.82 24.97
C ASN A 222 0.29 -11.92 24.50
N LYS A 223 -0.22 -10.87 23.86
CA LYS A 223 -1.58 -10.82 23.29
C LYS A 223 -1.64 -11.37 21.87
N ALA A 224 -0.58 -11.22 21.08
CA ALA A 224 -0.47 -11.80 19.74
C ALA A 224 0.70 -12.77 19.67
N VAL A 225 0.57 -13.81 18.86
CA VAL A 225 1.69 -14.72 18.57
C VAL A 225 2.73 -14.00 17.72
N PRO A 226 4.03 -14.25 17.92
CA PRO A 226 5.05 -13.77 16.99
C PRO A 226 4.78 -14.27 15.57
N MET A 227 4.60 -13.35 14.63
CA MET A 227 4.27 -13.63 13.23
C MET A 227 5.09 -12.76 12.27
N VAL A 228 5.24 -13.23 11.05
CA VAL A 228 5.77 -12.44 9.93
C VAL A 228 4.58 -11.74 9.26
N VAL A 229 4.75 -10.48 8.85
CA VAL A 229 3.72 -9.77 8.07
C VAL A 229 4.31 -9.31 6.76
N VAL A 230 3.57 -9.56 5.69
CA VAL A 230 3.95 -9.20 4.32
C VAL A 230 2.95 -8.19 3.79
N THR A 231 3.44 -7.06 3.31
CA THR A 231 2.59 -6.02 2.71
C THR A 231 2.99 -5.86 1.23
N PRO A 232 2.29 -6.52 0.29
CA PRO A 232 2.56 -6.41 -1.13
C PRO A 232 1.91 -5.17 -1.74
N LEU A 233 2.40 -4.74 -2.90
CA LEU A 233 1.73 -3.75 -3.73
C LEU A 233 0.43 -4.33 -4.30
N GLY A 234 -0.71 -3.71 -3.97
CA GLY A 234 -2.07 -4.23 -4.24
C GLY A 234 -2.62 -3.94 -5.64
N TYR A 235 -1.84 -3.40 -6.57
CA TYR A 235 -2.31 -3.13 -7.91
C TYR A 235 -2.01 -4.34 -8.83
N GLY A 236 -3.04 -4.96 -9.41
CA GLY A 236 -2.91 -6.12 -10.28
C GLY A 236 -1.98 -5.88 -11.48
N THR A 237 -2.48 -6.05 -12.70
CA THR A 237 -1.66 -5.82 -13.91
C THR A 237 -1.57 -4.34 -14.34
N SER A 238 -2.12 -3.41 -13.55
CA SER A 238 -2.04 -1.97 -13.80
C SER A 238 -0.99 -1.30 -12.93
N GLN A 239 -0.33 -0.29 -13.48
CA GLN A 239 0.63 0.53 -12.74
C GLN A 239 -0.09 1.59 -11.89
N GLY A 240 -0.69 1.19 -10.78
CA GLY A 240 -1.23 2.12 -9.80
C GLY A 240 -2.74 2.40 -9.84
N PRO A 241 -3.21 3.46 -9.16
CA PRO A 241 -4.62 3.68 -8.86
C PRO A 241 -5.54 3.89 -10.06
N THR A 242 -5.02 4.39 -11.17
CA THR A 242 -5.80 4.67 -12.38
C THR A 242 -6.30 3.43 -13.10
N GLY A 243 -5.59 2.29 -12.95
CA GLY A 243 -6.00 0.99 -13.48
C GLY A 243 -6.64 0.06 -12.44
N GLY A 244 -6.68 0.49 -11.16
CA GLY A 244 -7.07 -0.37 -10.02
C GLY A 244 -8.57 -0.69 -9.89
N ARG A 245 -9.42 -0.21 -10.79
CA ARG A 245 -10.88 -0.36 -10.69
C ARG A 245 -11.51 -1.40 -11.64
N GLY A 246 -10.71 -2.06 -12.46
CA GLY A 246 -11.23 -3.06 -13.39
C GLY A 246 -11.25 -4.48 -12.81
N SER A 247 -12.10 -5.36 -13.36
CA SER A 247 -12.17 -6.78 -13.00
C SER A 247 -10.80 -7.48 -13.06
N GLN A 248 -9.99 -7.09 -14.01
CA GLN A 248 -8.64 -7.63 -14.23
C GLN A 248 -7.66 -7.30 -13.09
N ASN A 249 -7.94 -6.25 -12.30
CA ASN A 249 -7.05 -5.88 -11.19
C ASN A 249 -7.03 -6.95 -10.10
N LEU A 250 -8.18 -7.41 -9.61
CA LEU A 250 -8.25 -8.44 -8.57
C LEU A 250 -7.74 -9.79 -9.08
N ILE A 251 -8.04 -10.15 -10.32
CA ILE A 251 -7.55 -11.38 -10.95
C ILE A 251 -6.03 -11.33 -11.09
N GLY A 252 -5.49 -10.23 -11.62
CA GLY A 252 -4.05 -10.01 -11.76
C GLY A 252 -3.34 -10.00 -10.41
N TYR A 253 -3.89 -9.28 -9.44
CA TYR A 253 -3.36 -9.26 -8.08
C TYR A 253 -3.34 -10.65 -7.43
N SER A 254 -4.41 -11.42 -7.57
CA SER A 254 -4.46 -12.80 -7.06
C SER A 254 -3.31 -13.65 -7.60
N LYS A 255 -3.04 -13.57 -8.91
CA LYS A 255 -1.89 -14.27 -9.53
C LYS A 255 -0.56 -13.78 -8.97
N ILE A 256 -0.34 -12.47 -8.92
CA ILE A 256 0.89 -11.88 -8.37
C ILE A 256 1.14 -12.36 -6.93
N LEU A 257 0.11 -12.31 -6.08
CA LEU A 257 0.23 -12.74 -4.70
C LEU A 257 0.58 -14.23 -4.61
N LEU A 258 -0.17 -15.08 -5.32
CA LEU A 258 -0.08 -16.53 -5.17
C LEU A 258 1.12 -17.14 -5.91
N GLU A 259 1.46 -16.62 -7.08
CA GLU A 259 2.46 -17.19 -7.97
C GLU A 259 3.85 -16.53 -7.84
N GLU A 260 3.92 -15.28 -7.33
CA GLU A 260 5.18 -14.53 -7.21
C GLU A 260 5.52 -14.20 -5.75
N VAL A 261 4.70 -13.39 -5.06
CA VAL A 261 5.05 -12.89 -3.71
C VAL A 261 5.12 -14.01 -2.68
N MET A 262 4.11 -14.88 -2.61
CA MET A 262 4.11 -15.98 -1.63
C MET A 262 5.30 -16.94 -1.81
N PRO A 263 5.67 -17.40 -3.02
CA PRO A 263 6.87 -18.21 -3.23
C PRO A 263 8.17 -17.51 -2.85
N MET A 264 8.29 -16.19 -3.12
CA MET A 264 9.47 -15.41 -2.71
C MET A 264 9.59 -15.32 -1.19
N VAL A 265 8.48 -15.08 -0.48
CA VAL A 265 8.43 -15.05 0.99
C VAL A 265 8.75 -16.44 1.57
N ASP A 266 8.16 -17.49 1.03
CA ASP A 266 8.40 -18.89 1.45
C ASP A 266 9.87 -19.34 1.29
N LYS A 267 10.58 -18.71 0.35
CA LYS A 267 12.02 -18.95 0.10
C LYS A 267 12.92 -18.13 1.01
N ALA A 268 12.54 -16.88 1.28
CA ALA A 268 13.39 -15.92 1.98
C ALA A 268 13.24 -15.97 3.50
N TYR A 269 12.10 -16.42 4.00
CA TYR A 269 11.76 -16.38 5.42
C TYR A 269 11.33 -17.76 5.94
N ASN A 270 11.57 -18.00 7.24
CA ASN A 270 11.09 -19.19 7.93
C ASN A 270 9.60 -19.07 8.28
N VAL A 271 8.73 -19.13 7.26
CA VAL A 271 7.29 -19.04 7.39
C VAL A 271 6.59 -20.35 7.08
N SER A 272 5.45 -20.58 7.74
CA SER A 272 4.67 -21.80 7.57
C SER A 272 3.96 -21.82 6.21
N LYS A 273 4.00 -23.00 5.55
CA LYS A 273 3.22 -23.29 4.34
C LYS A 273 1.84 -23.87 4.65
N ASN A 274 1.56 -24.16 5.92
CA ASN A 274 0.26 -24.65 6.35
C ASN A 274 -0.77 -23.52 6.31
N ARG A 275 -1.90 -23.74 5.66
CA ARG A 275 -2.99 -22.77 5.57
C ARG A 275 -3.51 -22.27 6.92
N ASP A 276 -3.49 -23.15 7.94
CA ASP A 276 -3.91 -22.80 9.31
C ASP A 276 -2.94 -21.83 10.02
N GLN A 277 -1.79 -21.58 9.41
CA GLN A 277 -0.78 -20.60 9.85
C GLN A 277 -0.61 -19.44 8.82
N ARG A 278 -1.59 -19.28 7.91
CA ARG A 278 -1.62 -18.22 6.92
C ARG A 278 -2.89 -17.41 7.02
N ALA A 279 -2.71 -16.10 7.13
CA ALA A 279 -3.77 -15.11 7.18
C ALA A 279 -3.65 -14.14 6.01
N ILE A 280 -4.79 -13.61 5.55
CA ILE A 280 -4.86 -12.50 4.63
C ILE A 280 -5.84 -11.48 5.18
N ALA A 281 -5.45 -10.21 5.22
CA ALA A 281 -6.31 -9.11 5.67
C ALA A 281 -6.01 -7.83 4.88
N GLY A 282 -6.98 -6.91 4.84
CA GLY A 282 -6.76 -5.66 4.13
C GLY A 282 -7.92 -4.68 4.28
N LEU A 283 -7.64 -3.44 3.89
CA LEU A 283 -8.59 -2.33 3.98
C LEU A 283 -9.07 -1.90 2.59
N SER A 284 -10.33 -1.47 2.47
CA SER A 284 -10.88 -0.85 1.25
C SER A 284 -10.70 -1.74 0.02
N MET A 285 -9.90 -1.32 -0.98
CA MET A 285 -9.46 -2.14 -2.11
C MET A 285 -8.81 -3.43 -1.63
N GLY A 286 -7.83 -3.36 -0.71
CA GLY A 286 -7.20 -4.51 -0.10
C GLY A 286 -8.17 -5.40 0.67
N GLY A 287 -9.27 -4.85 1.19
CA GLY A 287 -10.38 -5.62 1.76
C GLY A 287 -11.12 -6.45 0.71
N ALA A 288 -11.35 -5.89 -0.49
CA ALA A 288 -11.93 -6.63 -1.62
C ALA A 288 -10.97 -7.72 -2.12
N GLU A 289 -9.68 -7.42 -2.24
CA GLU A 289 -8.62 -8.37 -2.59
C GLU A 289 -8.55 -9.52 -1.57
N THR A 290 -8.60 -9.17 -0.28
CA THR A 290 -8.64 -10.14 0.82
C THR A 290 -9.81 -11.11 0.71
N LEU A 291 -11.01 -10.60 0.49
CA LEU A 291 -12.21 -11.44 0.32
C LEU A 291 -12.10 -12.28 -0.96
N TYR A 292 -11.71 -11.66 -2.08
CA TYR A 292 -11.60 -12.35 -3.35
C TYR A 292 -10.57 -13.48 -3.30
N VAL A 293 -9.35 -13.20 -2.85
CA VAL A 293 -8.29 -14.19 -2.76
C VAL A 293 -8.57 -15.20 -1.66
N GLY A 294 -8.89 -14.74 -0.45
CA GLY A 294 -9.05 -15.59 0.72
C GLY A 294 -10.18 -16.61 0.57
N LEU A 295 -11.34 -16.19 0.04
CA LEU A 295 -12.50 -17.07 -0.09
C LEU A 295 -12.43 -17.99 -1.33
N ASN A 296 -11.69 -17.61 -2.39
CA ASN A 296 -11.46 -18.48 -3.55
C ASN A 296 -10.26 -19.41 -3.38
N HIS A 297 -9.39 -19.19 -2.37
CA HIS A 297 -8.18 -19.98 -2.13
C HIS A 297 -8.10 -20.44 -0.66
N LEU A 298 -9.15 -21.12 -0.20
CA LEU A 298 -9.20 -21.72 1.14
C LEU A 298 -8.14 -22.81 1.38
N ASP A 299 -7.52 -23.31 0.33
CA ASP A 299 -6.32 -24.18 0.40
C ASP A 299 -5.05 -23.42 0.83
N LYS A 300 -5.04 -22.10 0.72
CA LYS A 300 -3.90 -21.23 1.08
C LYS A 300 -4.12 -20.50 2.40
N PHE A 301 -5.35 -20.08 2.69
CA PHE A 301 -5.66 -19.21 3.82
C PHE A 301 -6.79 -19.79 4.68
N ALA A 302 -6.63 -19.73 6.01
CA ALA A 302 -7.68 -20.10 6.96
C ALA A 302 -8.21 -18.88 7.74
N TRP A 303 -7.50 -17.75 7.74
CA TRP A 303 -7.81 -16.54 8.47
C TRP A 303 -7.95 -15.39 7.48
N ILE A 304 -9.12 -14.76 7.46
CA ILE A 304 -9.49 -13.76 6.44
C ILE A 304 -10.06 -12.55 7.18
N GLY A 305 -9.51 -11.35 6.95
CA GLY A 305 -9.91 -10.11 7.62
C GLY A 305 -10.16 -8.96 6.64
N ALA A 306 -11.40 -8.51 6.46
CA ALA A 306 -11.78 -7.43 5.58
C ALA A 306 -12.21 -6.19 6.35
N PHE A 307 -11.51 -5.07 6.17
CA PHE A 307 -11.75 -3.80 6.83
C PHE A 307 -12.30 -2.80 5.83
N SER A 308 -13.52 -2.28 6.05
CA SER A 308 -14.15 -1.33 5.12
C SER A 308 -14.02 -1.78 3.66
N SER A 309 -14.34 -3.03 3.37
CA SER A 309 -14.11 -3.69 2.09
C SER A 309 -14.86 -2.99 0.95
N ALA A 310 -14.32 -3.06 -0.27
CA ALA A 310 -14.87 -2.48 -1.49
C ALA A 310 -15.40 -3.56 -2.47
N PRO A 311 -16.51 -4.26 -2.17
CA PRO A 311 -17.04 -5.36 -2.99
C PRO A 311 -17.36 -4.98 -4.43
N MET A 312 -17.58 -3.67 -4.73
CA MET A 312 -17.78 -3.18 -6.09
C MET A 312 -16.56 -3.38 -6.99
N LEU A 313 -15.41 -3.73 -6.44
CA LEU A 313 -14.20 -4.08 -7.20
C LEU A 313 -14.17 -5.58 -7.59
N PHE A 314 -15.11 -6.40 -7.13
CA PHE A 314 -15.15 -7.80 -7.53
C PHE A 314 -15.27 -7.95 -9.05
N PRO A 315 -14.62 -8.95 -9.67
CA PRO A 315 -14.60 -9.11 -11.12
C PRO A 315 -16.00 -9.06 -11.75
N ALA A 316 -16.95 -9.79 -11.15
CA ALA A 316 -18.33 -9.82 -11.66
C ALA A 316 -19.07 -8.47 -11.53
N ALA A 317 -18.74 -7.64 -10.53
CA ALA A 317 -19.29 -6.29 -10.38
C ALA A 317 -18.74 -5.33 -11.43
N ALA A 318 -17.43 -5.39 -11.70
CA ALA A 318 -16.77 -4.59 -12.70
C ALA A 318 -17.26 -4.92 -14.13
N ASP A 319 -17.50 -6.21 -14.43
CA ASP A 319 -18.07 -6.67 -15.69
C ASP A 319 -19.50 -6.14 -15.88
N ALA A 320 -20.34 -6.18 -14.83
CA ALA A 320 -21.71 -5.66 -14.85
C ALA A 320 -21.72 -4.13 -15.07
N ALA A 321 -20.82 -3.39 -14.42
CA ALA A 321 -20.68 -1.95 -14.61
C ALA A 321 -20.22 -1.58 -16.04
N ALA A 322 -19.30 -2.35 -16.63
CA ALA A 322 -18.85 -2.16 -17.99
C ALA A 322 -19.96 -2.41 -19.01
N ALA A 323 -20.82 -3.41 -18.76
CA ALA A 323 -21.98 -3.71 -19.59
C ALA A 323 -23.09 -2.62 -19.54
N ALA A 324 -23.17 -1.87 -18.43
CA ALA A 324 -24.14 -0.79 -18.24
C ALA A 324 -23.77 0.53 -18.97
N GLY A 325 -22.55 0.63 -19.53
CA GLY A 325 -22.07 1.77 -20.32
C GLY A 325 -21.52 2.94 -19.49
N PRO A 326 -21.01 4.03 -20.13
CA PRO A 326 -20.20 5.07 -19.50
C PRO A 326 -20.93 6.05 -18.57
N GLY A 327 -22.19 5.82 -18.24
CA GLY A 327 -23.01 6.72 -17.38
C GLY A 327 -22.93 6.47 -15.87
N GLY A 328 -22.23 5.43 -15.40
CA GLY A 328 -22.29 4.94 -14.01
C GLY A 328 -21.23 5.42 -13.03
N GLY A 329 -20.33 6.31 -13.42
CA GLY A 329 -19.11 6.69 -12.66
C GLY A 329 -19.18 7.96 -11.80
N GLY A 330 -20.34 8.35 -11.30
CA GLY A 330 -20.46 9.52 -10.41
C GLY A 330 -19.85 9.28 -9.03
N ARG A 331 -19.37 10.36 -8.38
CA ARG A 331 -18.87 10.40 -6.97
C ARG A 331 -20.01 10.19 -5.95
N GLY A 332 -21.04 9.41 -6.25
CA GLY A 332 -22.12 9.06 -5.35
C GLY A 332 -21.82 7.85 -4.48
N ALA A 333 -22.69 7.58 -3.50
CA ALA A 333 -22.65 6.34 -2.72
C ALA A 333 -22.68 5.13 -3.68
N PRO A 334 -21.93 4.04 -3.34
CA PRO A 334 -21.92 2.84 -4.17
C PRO A 334 -23.35 2.33 -4.41
N GLN A 335 -23.68 2.01 -5.67
CA GLN A 335 -24.98 1.45 -6.01
C GLN A 335 -25.16 0.09 -5.34
N PRO A 336 -26.42 -0.29 -5.02
CA PRO A 336 -26.72 -1.62 -4.52
C PRO A 336 -26.17 -2.71 -5.46
N MET A 337 -25.59 -3.75 -4.88
CA MET A 337 -25.04 -4.88 -5.63
C MET A 337 -26.02 -6.04 -5.62
N GLU A 338 -26.26 -6.59 -6.80
CA GLU A 338 -27.12 -7.76 -6.93
C GLU A 338 -26.45 -9.02 -6.33
N PRO A 339 -27.18 -9.87 -5.60
CA PRO A 339 -26.66 -11.13 -5.06
C PRO A 339 -26.01 -12.04 -6.10
N ALA A 340 -26.42 -11.95 -7.37
CA ALA A 340 -25.84 -12.69 -8.49
C ALA A 340 -24.35 -12.34 -8.73
N VAL A 341 -23.94 -11.12 -8.44
CA VAL A 341 -22.53 -10.69 -8.54
C VAL A 341 -21.69 -11.45 -7.54
N PHE A 342 -22.16 -11.57 -6.30
CA PHE A 342 -21.43 -12.33 -5.26
C PHE A 342 -21.39 -13.82 -5.61
N ALA A 343 -22.51 -14.40 -6.08
CA ALA A 343 -22.56 -15.80 -6.47
C ALA A 343 -21.60 -16.11 -7.65
N LYS A 344 -21.47 -15.19 -8.62
CA LYS A 344 -20.53 -15.34 -9.73
C LYS A 344 -19.08 -15.18 -9.27
N THR A 345 -18.82 -14.29 -8.30
CA THR A 345 -17.48 -14.07 -7.75
C THR A 345 -17.00 -15.24 -6.89
N PHE A 346 -17.91 -15.89 -6.15
CA PHE A 346 -17.66 -16.96 -5.21
C PHE A 346 -18.55 -18.18 -5.50
N PRO A 347 -18.35 -18.88 -6.62
CA PRO A 347 -19.27 -19.90 -7.10
C PRO A 347 -19.34 -21.16 -6.22
N THR A 348 -18.32 -21.40 -5.40
CA THR A 348 -18.24 -22.58 -4.53
C THR A 348 -18.53 -22.28 -3.06
N LEU A 349 -18.91 -21.03 -2.73
CA LEU A 349 -19.08 -20.61 -1.35
C LEU A 349 -20.46 -21.03 -0.81
N ASP A 350 -20.45 -21.94 0.15
CA ASP A 350 -21.61 -22.40 0.91
C ASP A 350 -21.24 -22.71 2.37
N ALA A 351 -22.16 -23.23 3.16
CA ALA A 351 -21.96 -23.55 4.58
C ALA A 351 -20.82 -24.57 4.84
N LYS A 352 -20.38 -25.34 3.84
CA LYS A 352 -19.28 -26.32 4.00
C LYS A 352 -17.94 -25.65 4.29
N VAL A 353 -17.76 -24.38 3.85
CA VAL A 353 -16.52 -23.63 4.10
C VAL A 353 -16.30 -23.34 5.58
N ASN A 354 -17.34 -23.39 6.42
CA ASN A 354 -17.23 -23.15 7.87
C ASN A 354 -16.28 -24.13 8.55
N SER A 355 -16.12 -25.34 8.03
CA SER A 355 -15.14 -26.30 8.55
C SER A 355 -13.71 -25.96 8.17
N GLN A 356 -13.52 -25.16 7.13
CA GLN A 356 -12.23 -24.78 6.56
C GLN A 356 -11.75 -23.43 7.07
N ILE A 357 -12.64 -22.48 7.31
CA ILE A 357 -12.33 -21.12 7.78
C ILE A 357 -12.11 -21.16 9.30
N ARG A 358 -11.00 -20.61 9.77
CA ARG A 358 -10.71 -20.39 11.20
C ARG A 358 -11.29 -19.06 11.68
N MET A 359 -11.24 -18.06 10.84
CA MET A 359 -11.83 -16.75 11.09
C MET A 359 -12.14 -16.07 9.76
N LEU A 360 -13.36 -15.58 9.63
CA LEU A 360 -13.75 -14.58 8.64
C LEU A 360 -14.20 -13.34 9.42
N TRP A 361 -13.40 -12.28 9.36
CA TRP A 361 -13.57 -11.04 10.12
C TRP A 361 -13.95 -9.92 9.17
N ILE A 362 -15.13 -9.31 9.34
CA ILE A 362 -15.64 -8.25 8.47
C ILE A 362 -16.05 -7.05 9.32
N VAL A 363 -15.33 -5.94 9.18
CA VAL A 363 -15.57 -4.72 9.96
C VAL A 363 -15.69 -3.51 9.04
N CYS A 364 -16.63 -2.62 9.37
CA CYS A 364 -16.84 -1.35 8.67
C CYS A 364 -17.32 -0.29 9.65
N GLY A 365 -17.00 0.97 9.40
CA GLY A 365 -17.57 2.08 10.17
C GLY A 365 -19.00 2.39 9.75
N THR A 366 -19.84 2.89 10.70
CA THR A 366 -21.23 3.26 10.37
C THR A 366 -21.33 4.48 9.45
N ASP A 367 -20.33 5.37 9.50
CA ASP A 367 -20.24 6.58 8.66
C ASP A 367 -19.35 6.37 7.43
N ASP A 368 -18.92 5.12 7.20
CA ASP A 368 -18.14 4.74 6.03
C ASP A 368 -19.05 4.66 4.80
N GLY A 369 -18.66 5.31 3.71
CA GLY A 369 -19.41 5.26 2.45
C GLY A 369 -19.60 3.85 1.86
N LEU A 370 -18.81 2.87 2.33
CA LEU A 370 -18.89 1.47 1.91
C LEU A 370 -19.77 0.60 2.83
N ILE A 371 -20.38 1.17 3.89
CA ILE A 371 -21.18 0.38 4.84
C ILE A 371 -22.34 -0.37 4.17
N GLY A 372 -23.03 0.27 3.20
CA GLY A 372 -24.14 -0.32 2.49
C GLY A 372 -23.76 -1.59 1.74
N VAL A 373 -22.68 -1.55 0.94
CA VAL A 373 -22.22 -2.72 0.17
C VAL A 373 -21.61 -3.80 1.06
N ASN A 374 -21.01 -3.43 2.20
CA ASN A 374 -20.55 -4.41 3.20
C ASN A 374 -21.74 -5.14 3.86
N ARG A 375 -22.84 -4.45 4.17
CA ARG A 375 -24.06 -5.07 4.68
C ARG A 375 -24.65 -6.04 3.66
N GLN A 376 -24.77 -5.65 2.39
CA GLN A 376 -25.25 -6.52 1.31
C GLN A 376 -24.41 -7.79 1.16
N PHE A 377 -23.07 -7.68 1.23
CA PHE A 377 -22.19 -8.83 1.19
C PHE A 377 -22.38 -9.74 2.41
N LYS A 378 -22.49 -9.19 3.62
CA LYS A 378 -22.76 -9.95 4.84
C LYS A 378 -24.12 -10.67 4.78
N ASP A 379 -25.17 -10.02 4.26
CA ASP A 379 -26.49 -10.63 4.10
C ASP A 379 -26.45 -11.78 3.09
N TRP A 380 -25.70 -11.62 2.02
CA TRP A 380 -25.47 -12.71 1.07
C TRP A 380 -24.70 -13.88 1.72
N LEU A 381 -23.67 -13.65 2.51
CA LEU A 381 -22.96 -14.70 3.28
C LEU A 381 -23.91 -15.45 4.22
N ARG A 382 -24.79 -14.74 4.93
CA ARG A 382 -25.84 -15.34 5.78
C ARG A 382 -26.78 -16.23 4.97
N SER A 383 -27.19 -15.79 3.78
CA SER A 383 -28.04 -16.58 2.88
C SER A 383 -27.38 -17.89 2.40
N LYS A 384 -26.03 -17.93 2.41
CA LYS A 384 -25.23 -19.12 2.10
C LYS A 384 -24.87 -19.98 3.32
N GLY A 385 -25.30 -19.58 4.52
CA GLY A 385 -24.96 -20.26 5.77
C GLY A 385 -23.47 -20.13 6.16
N VAL A 386 -22.75 -19.15 5.60
CA VAL A 386 -21.35 -18.91 5.93
C VAL A 386 -21.24 -18.15 7.25
N GLN A 387 -20.43 -18.67 8.19
CA GLN A 387 -20.19 -18.05 9.49
C GLN A 387 -19.07 -17.01 9.40
N PHE A 388 -19.28 -15.86 10.02
CA PHE A 388 -18.29 -14.79 10.12
C PHE A 388 -18.48 -13.98 11.41
N THR A 389 -17.42 -13.30 11.83
CA THR A 389 -17.46 -12.27 12.87
C THR A 389 -17.61 -10.92 12.22
N GLU A 390 -18.55 -10.12 12.67
CA GLU A 390 -18.77 -8.77 12.15
C GLU A 390 -18.72 -7.72 13.26
N GLN A 391 -18.33 -6.51 12.87
CA GLN A 391 -18.44 -5.33 13.70
C GLN A 391 -18.77 -4.12 12.84
N GLU A 392 -19.78 -3.35 13.24
CA GLU A 392 -20.03 -2.01 12.70
C GLU A 392 -19.64 -1.01 13.78
N VAL A 393 -18.58 -0.22 13.50
CA VAL A 393 -18.02 0.70 14.51
C VAL A 393 -18.75 2.03 14.42
N PRO A 394 -19.47 2.45 15.49
CA PRO A 394 -20.25 3.68 15.48
C PRO A 394 -19.39 4.94 15.21
N ASN A 395 -19.94 5.86 14.43
CA ASN A 395 -19.36 7.17 14.14
C ASN A 395 -17.95 7.12 13.49
N MET A 396 -17.59 5.99 12.91
CA MET A 396 -16.32 5.84 12.19
C MET A 396 -16.55 5.86 10.68
N ALA A 397 -15.81 6.74 10.00
CA ALA A 397 -15.78 6.87 8.55
C ALA A 397 -14.70 5.96 7.93
N HIS A 398 -14.42 6.16 6.64
CA HIS A 398 -13.37 5.46 5.87
C HIS A 398 -11.98 6.01 6.19
N VAL A 399 -11.42 5.69 7.36
CA VAL A 399 -10.25 6.36 7.94
C VAL A 399 -9.27 5.41 8.61
N TRP A 400 -7.98 5.82 8.64
CA TRP A 400 -6.90 5.06 9.24
C TRP A 400 -7.08 4.69 10.73
N PRO A 401 -7.62 5.55 11.61
CA PRO A 401 -7.90 5.15 13.00
C PRO A 401 -8.75 3.90 13.12
N LEU A 402 -9.79 3.75 12.29
CA LEU A 402 -10.62 2.55 12.24
C LEU A 402 -9.81 1.30 11.85
N TRP A 403 -8.99 1.40 10.83
CA TRP A 403 -8.24 0.25 10.33
C TRP A 403 -7.10 -0.17 11.27
N ARG A 404 -6.44 0.77 11.94
CA ARG A 404 -5.48 0.49 13.01
C ARG A 404 -6.15 -0.25 14.17
N GLN A 405 -7.32 0.22 14.58
CA GLN A 405 -8.11 -0.47 15.63
C GLN A 405 -8.48 -1.88 15.17
N ASN A 406 -8.94 -2.06 13.93
CA ASN A 406 -9.29 -3.37 13.38
C ASN A 406 -8.11 -4.35 13.40
N LEU A 407 -6.93 -3.91 13.02
CA LEU A 407 -5.73 -4.75 13.12
C LEU A 407 -5.37 -5.06 14.58
N THR A 408 -5.50 -4.07 15.48
CA THR A 408 -5.28 -4.26 16.92
C THR A 408 -6.20 -5.30 17.52
N ASP A 409 -7.48 -5.32 17.09
CA ASP A 409 -8.49 -6.25 17.59
C ASP A 409 -8.38 -7.65 16.95
N MET A 410 -7.95 -7.70 15.69
CA MET A 410 -7.84 -8.93 14.92
C MET A 410 -6.56 -9.72 15.27
N ALA A 411 -5.40 -9.05 15.37
CA ALA A 411 -4.11 -9.70 15.52
C ALA A 411 -4.01 -10.67 16.73
N PRO A 412 -4.61 -10.37 17.90
CA PRO A 412 -4.65 -11.29 19.04
C PRO A 412 -5.40 -12.60 18.76
N ARG A 413 -6.32 -12.59 17.80
CA ARG A 413 -7.17 -13.73 17.46
C ARG A 413 -6.54 -14.65 16.43
N LEU A 414 -5.56 -14.14 15.67
CA LEU A 414 -4.88 -14.91 14.61
C LEU A 414 -4.06 -16.06 15.18
N PHE A 415 -4.10 -17.20 14.49
CA PHE A 415 -3.26 -18.37 14.72
C PHE A 415 -3.44 -19.04 16.11
N GLN A 416 -4.55 -18.74 16.77
CA GLN A 416 -4.88 -19.37 18.05
C GLN A 416 -5.27 -20.86 17.85
N PRO A 417 -4.94 -21.75 18.81
CA PRO A 417 -5.41 -23.13 18.78
C PRO A 417 -6.93 -23.22 18.71
N LYS A 418 -7.46 -24.29 18.07
CA LYS A 418 -8.90 -24.58 18.09
C LYS A 418 -9.41 -24.65 19.53
N GLY A 419 -10.46 -23.92 19.83
CA GLY A 419 -11.14 -23.96 21.13
C GLY A 419 -10.72 -22.93 22.16
N LYS A 420 -9.73 -22.08 21.88
CA LYS A 420 -9.45 -20.91 22.71
C LYS A 420 -10.33 -19.76 22.24
N ALA A 421 -11.52 -19.61 22.85
CA ALA A 421 -12.30 -18.38 22.69
C ALA A 421 -11.45 -17.24 23.27
N THR A 422 -11.09 -16.27 22.44
CA THR A 422 -10.56 -14.99 22.93
C THR A 422 -11.77 -14.17 23.37
N ASN A 423 -11.98 -14.10 24.69
CA ASN A 423 -12.90 -13.15 25.31
C ASN A 423 -12.47 -11.72 24.96
#